data_9c341cc172ee978389a8c925a69fa612
#
_entry.id   9c341cc172ee978389a8c925a69fa612
#
_cell.length_a   1.000
_cell.length_b   1.000
_cell.length_c   1.000
_cell.angle_alpha   90.00
_cell.angle_beta   90.00
_cell.angle_gamma   90.00
#
_symmetry.space_group_name_H-M   'P 1'
#
loop_
_entity.id
_entity.type
_entity.pdbx_description
1 polymer ?
#
loop_
_entity_poly.entity_id
_entity_poly.type
_entity_poly.pdbx_seq_one_letter_code
_entity_poly.pdbx_strand_id
1 'polypeptide(L)'
;MASVGKHIRQLRTAKHLTQEQLAETLFVTRQTVSAWETGKAQPDLETLERIAAALDAEVTEVIYGVPPAQNLGPLKRRWALIGGGLVMILAIIFIILLENGAWGTWRHGLAYQFTNADYALTYEEIPGSWSLELDLKDLESNAGKVLYEDDTGCRILVDAVDENRPGEYQVWFRSHGVYGREGGALVSGCQSQPVDKNTWSPDLSASLTVSADGRDLPCTAAGYSGLIYQDGNFFGFHLNPRDPDTGDRVSLEGRGTVTVTVSGLSRFSTRRTSYWGPY
;
A
#
# COMPACT_ATOMS: atom_id res chain seq x y z
N MET A 1 31.97 31.76 25.57
CA MET A 1 30.72 32.22 26.18
C MET A 1 30.53 33.69 25.82
N ALA A 2 29.42 34.07 25.20
CA ALA A 2 29.10 35.51 25.02
C ALA A 2 28.87 36.08 26.42
N SER A 3 29.58 37.14 26.76
CA SER A 3 29.48 37.74 28.11
C SER A 3 28.13 38.44 28.27
N VAL A 4 27.54 38.37 29.47
CA VAL A 4 26.32 39.09 29.89
C VAL A 4 26.34 40.56 29.40
N GLY A 5 27.51 41.21 29.44
CA GLY A 5 27.68 42.57 28.96
C GLY A 5 27.36 42.78 27.48
N LYS A 6 27.66 41.78 26.61
CA LYS A 6 27.26 41.87 25.20
C LYS A 6 25.75 41.83 25.02
N HIS A 7 25.05 41.02 25.80
CA HIS A 7 23.59 40.93 25.75
C HIS A 7 22.94 42.23 26.24
N ILE A 8 23.43 42.80 27.35
CA ILE A 8 22.97 44.11 27.84
C ILE A 8 23.13 45.16 26.74
N ARG A 9 24.29 45.22 26.08
CA ARG A 9 24.54 46.17 24.99
C ARG A 9 23.59 45.93 23.81
N GLN A 10 23.37 44.70 23.40
CA GLN A 10 22.45 44.32 22.29
C GLN A 10 21.02 44.77 22.61
N LEU A 11 20.50 44.44 23.79
CA LEU A 11 19.16 44.79 24.22
C LEU A 11 18.99 46.31 24.31
N ARG A 12 19.95 47.02 24.90
CA ARG A 12 19.93 48.49 24.99
C ARG A 12 19.91 49.14 23.59
N THR A 13 20.78 48.69 22.68
CA THR A 13 20.82 49.24 21.32
C THR A 13 19.57 48.90 20.52
N ALA A 14 18.97 47.73 20.72
CA ALA A 14 17.68 47.37 20.12
C ALA A 14 16.53 48.30 20.58
N LYS A 15 16.61 48.80 21.81
CA LYS A 15 15.66 49.81 22.35
C LYS A 15 16.06 51.26 22.03
N HIS A 16 17.12 51.46 21.21
CA HIS A 16 17.64 52.79 20.86
C HIS A 16 18.07 53.66 22.06
N LEU A 17 18.40 53.04 23.19
CA LEU A 17 18.85 53.76 24.38
C LEU A 17 20.35 54.01 24.32
N THR A 18 20.78 55.21 24.85
CA THR A 18 22.19 55.47 25.14
C THR A 18 22.63 54.82 26.45
N GLN A 19 23.93 54.65 26.70
CA GLN A 19 24.43 54.18 27.99
C GLN A 19 24.02 55.11 29.13
N GLU A 20 23.90 56.42 28.86
CA GLU A 20 23.48 57.45 29.81
C GLU A 20 22.00 57.26 30.21
N GLN A 21 21.12 57.09 29.21
CA GLN A 21 19.69 56.84 29.46
C GLN A 21 19.42 55.56 30.23
N LEU A 22 20.14 54.49 29.91
CA LEU A 22 20.03 53.24 30.69
C LEU A 22 20.54 53.43 32.11
N ALA A 23 21.63 54.20 32.29
CA ALA A 23 22.20 54.49 33.60
C ALA A 23 21.23 55.30 34.47
N GLU A 24 20.58 56.33 33.89
CA GLU A 24 19.53 57.11 34.57
C GLU A 24 18.36 56.22 35.01
N THR A 25 17.87 55.34 34.13
CA THR A 25 16.78 54.44 34.46
C THR A 25 17.11 53.49 35.59
N LEU A 26 18.35 53.03 35.66
CA LEU A 26 18.84 52.12 36.70
C LEU A 26 19.36 52.79 37.96
N PHE A 27 19.40 54.15 37.98
CA PHE A 27 19.98 54.97 39.05
C PHE A 27 21.45 54.62 39.33
N VAL A 28 22.24 54.43 38.28
CA VAL A 28 23.70 54.17 38.32
C VAL A 28 24.46 55.17 37.48
N THR A 29 25.79 55.12 37.50
CA THR A 29 26.58 55.99 36.62
C THR A 29 26.71 55.40 35.23
N ARG A 30 26.87 56.22 34.19
CA ARG A 30 27.18 55.77 32.82
C ARG A 30 28.42 54.88 32.80
N GLN A 31 29.42 55.17 33.67
CA GLN A 31 30.65 54.36 33.78
C GLN A 31 30.35 52.94 34.26
N THR A 32 29.38 52.76 35.13
CA THR A 32 28.91 51.45 35.60
C THR A 32 28.31 50.64 34.46
N VAL A 33 27.40 51.22 33.66
CA VAL A 33 26.84 50.57 32.47
C VAL A 33 27.91 50.24 31.47
N SER A 34 28.86 51.12 31.20
CA SER A 34 30.00 50.87 30.31
C SER A 34 30.89 49.72 30.82
N ALA A 35 31.09 49.63 32.14
CA ALA A 35 31.87 48.56 32.75
C ALA A 35 31.17 47.18 32.60
N TRP A 36 29.85 47.12 32.73
CA TRP A 36 29.07 45.93 32.48
C TRP A 36 29.13 45.48 31.00
N GLU A 37 28.88 46.41 30.08
CA GLU A 37 28.88 46.12 28.63
C GLU A 37 30.25 45.69 28.10
N THR A 38 31.34 46.15 28.72
CA THR A 38 32.72 45.78 28.39
C THR A 38 33.25 44.58 29.17
N GLY A 39 32.46 44.05 30.12
CA GLY A 39 32.83 42.89 30.94
C GLY A 39 33.88 43.22 32.03
N LYS A 40 34.14 44.49 32.31
CA LYS A 40 35.04 44.96 33.38
C LYS A 40 34.42 44.81 34.78
N ALA A 41 33.11 44.79 34.85
CA ALA A 41 32.33 44.51 36.04
C ALA A 41 31.13 43.62 35.65
N GLN A 42 30.60 42.87 36.61
CA GLN A 42 29.38 42.08 36.44
C GLN A 42 28.31 42.65 37.36
N PRO A 43 27.06 42.81 36.84
CA PRO A 43 25.93 43.13 37.70
C PRO A 43 25.58 41.94 38.57
N ASP A 44 25.13 42.16 39.78
CA ASP A 44 24.53 41.15 40.66
C ASP A 44 23.13 40.76 40.15
N LEU A 45 22.54 39.74 40.77
CA LEU A 45 21.25 39.20 40.35
C LEU A 45 20.13 40.24 40.41
N GLU A 46 20.08 41.04 41.48
CA GLU A 46 19.09 42.08 41.66
C GLU A 46 19.24 43.16 40.58
N THR A 47 20.47 43.53 40.25
CA THR A 47 20.75 44.47 39.17
C THR A 47 20.39 43.89 37.80
N LEU A 48 20.59 42.57 37.57
CA LEU A 48 20.16 41.92 36.35
C LEU A 48 18.63 41.94 36.16
N GLU A 49 17.87 41.75 37.23
CA GLU A 49 16.41 41.88 37.22
C GLU A 49 15.97 43.30 36.87
N ARG A 50 16.63 44.33 37.44
CA ARG A 50 16.36 45.71 37.12
C ARG A 50 16.73 46.07 35.70
N ILE A 51 17.84 45.56 35.18
CA ILE A 51 18.25 45.73 33.77
C ILE A 51 17.21 45.07 32.86
N ALA A 52 16.77 43.84 33.16
CA ALA A 52 15.76 43.14 32.38
C ALA A 52 14.43 43.94 32.34
N ALA A 53 13.97 44.43 33.47
CA ALA A 53 12.78 45.29 33.55
C ALA A 53 12.93 46.58 32.77
N ALA A 54 14.08 47.27 32.87
CA ALA A 54 14.36 48.51 32.15
C ALA A 54 14.45 48.32 30.62
N LEU A 55 14.87 47.16 30.18
CA LEU A 55 14.99 46.79 28.76
C LEU A 55 13.78 46.00 28.24
N ASP A 56 12.75 45.83 29.06
CA ASP A 56 11.56 45.05 28.71
C ASP A 56 11.95 43.66 28.11
N ALA A 57 12.80 42.97 28.84
CA ALA A 57 13.36 41.66 28.49
C ALA A 57 13.26 40.70 29.69
N GLU A 58 13.38 39.42 29.45
CA GLU A 58 13.49 38.44 30.54
C GLU A 58 14.94 38.39 31.08
N VAL A 59 15.09 38.08 32.37
CA VAL A 59 16.42 37.93 32.98
C VAL A 59 17.25 36.86 32.27
N THR A 60 16.60 35.80 31.80
CA THR A 60 17.21 34.73 31.00
C THR A 60 17.79 35.23 29.68
N GLU A 61 17.13 36.20 29.04
CA GLU A 61 17.60 36.82 27.81
C GLU A 61 18.84 37.73 28.08
N VAL A 62 18.83 38.44 29.19
CA VAL A 62 19.99 39.23 29.60
C VAL A 62 21.21 38.34 29.90
N ILE A 63 21.00 37.19 30.54
CA ILE A 63 22.08 36.26 30.95
C ILE A 63 22.58 35.43 29.74
N TYR A 64 21.66 34.80 29.01
CA TYR A 64 21.98 33.77 28.01
C TYR A 64 21.88 34.28 26.56
N GLY A 65 21.28 35.46 26.32
CA GLY A 65 21.06 35.97 24.99
C GLY A 65 20.04 35.16 24.16
N VAL A 66 19.22 34.38 24.80
CA VAL A 66 18.17 33.59 24.17
C VAL A 66 16.88 34.40 24.20
N PRO A 67 16.28 34.72 23.05
CA PRO A 67 14.99 35.38 23.06
C PRO A 67 13.97 34.50 23.79
N PRO A 68 13.05 35.11 24.56
CA PRO A 68 11.99 34.34 25.21
C PRO A 68 11.24 33.53 24.18
N ALA A 69 10.83 32.31 24.54
CA ALA A 69 10.07 31.43 23.65
C ALA A 69 8.91 32.25 23.06
N GLN A 70 9.00 32.51 21.74
CA GLN A 70 8.01 33.33 21.04
C GLN A 70 6.65 32.64 21.21
N ASN A 71 5.78 33.19 22.06
CA ASN A 71 4.38 32.78 22.08
C ASN A 71 3.86 32.94 20.66
N LEU A 72 3.51 31.84 20.02
CA LEU A 72 2.93 31.88 18.69
C LEU A 72 1.77 32.86 18.71
N GLY A 73 1.88 33.94 17.95
CA GLY A 73 0.84 34.95 17.89
C GLY A 73 -0.52 34.32 17.57
N PRO A 74 -1.64 34.97 17.92
CA PRO A 74 -2.98 34.38 17.82
C PRO A 74 -3.30 33.76 16.44
N LEU A 75 -2.69 34.32 15.38
CA LEU A 75 -2.82 33.81 14.02
C LEU A 75 -2.08 32.47 13.84
N LYS A 76 -0.82 32.36 14.28
CA LYS A 76 -0.02 31.12 14.21
C LYS A 76 -0.61 30.02 15.08
N ARG A 77 -1.15 30.36 16.25
CA ARG A 77 -1.85 29.43 17.14
C ARG A 77 -3.14 28.92 16.51
N ARG A 78 -3.90 29.75 15.78
CA ARG A 78 -5.10 29.32 15.01
C ARG A 78 -4.72 28.35 13.90
N TRP A 79 -3.67 28.64 13.14
CA TRP A 79 -3.19 27.73 12.09
C TRP A 79 -2.65 26.41 12.65
N ALA A 80 -1.98 26.41 13.79
CA ALA A 80 -1.53 25.20 14.47
C ALA A 80 -2.71 24.34 14.96
N LEU A 81 -3.78 24.98 15.48
CA LEU A 81 -5.00 24.26 15.88
C LEU A 81 -5.76 23.69 14.68
N ILE A 82 -5.87 24.45 13.57
CA ILE A 82 -6.50 23.98 12.32
C ILE A 82 -5.68 22.81 11.74
N GLY A 83 -4.36 22.94 11.67
CA GLY A 83 -3.47 21.87 11.19
C GLY A 83 -3.55 20.61 12.06
N GLY A 84 -3.53 20.76 13.38
CA GLY A 84 -3.71 19.66 14.33
C GLY A 84 -5.08 18.98 14.21
N GLY A 85 -6.13 19.77 14.04
CA GLY A 85 -7.48 19.26 13.80
C GLY A 85 -7.58 18.45 12.50
N LEU A 86 -6.98 18.96 11.42
CA LEU A 86 -6.95 18.23 10.13
C LEU A 86 -6.21 16.89 10.23
N VAL A 87 -5.04 16.88 10.89
CA VAL A 87 -4.28 15.64 11.10
C VAL A 87 -5.09 14.63 11.91
N MET A 88 -5.80 15.09 12.96
CA MET A 88 -6.65 14.20 13.75
C MET A 88 -7.83 13.64 12.95
N ILE A 89 -8.47 14.46 12.12
CA ILE A 89 -9.55 14.00 11.22
C ILE A 89 -9.03 12.96 10.24
N LEU A 90 -7.87 13.20 9.62
CA LEU A 90 -7.26 12.24 8.71
C LEU A 90 -6.88 10.93 9.41
N ALA A 91 -6.38 10.99 10.66
CA ALA A 91 -6.11 9.81 11.46
C ALA A 91 -7.38 9.01 11.78
N ILE A 92 -8.48 9.68 12.14
CA ILE A 92 -9.77 9.04 12.37
C ILE A 92 -10.29 8.38 11.09
N ILE A 93 -10.25 9.08 9.95
CA ILE A 93 -10.65 8.52 8.65
C ILE A 93 -9.79 7.28 8.33
N PHE A 94 -8.48 7.36 8.55
CA PHE A 94 -7.57 6.23 8.33
C PHE A 94 -7.90 5.03 9.22
N ILE A 95 -8.19 5.24 10.51
CA ILE A 95 -8.63 4.18 11.44
C ILE A 95 -9.94 3.56 10.94
N ILE A 96 -10.92 4.38 10.55
CA ILE A 96 -12.19 3.90 10.00
C ILE A 96 -11.97 3.05 8.74
N LEU A 97 -11.04 3.45 7.86
CA LEU A 97 -10.71 2.66 6.66
C LEU A 97 -10.04 1.33 7.00
N LEU A 98 -9.22 1.29 8.04
CA LEU A 98 -8.60 0.04 8.53
C LEU A 98 -9.67 -0.89 9.12
N GLU A 99 -10.50 -0.40 10.04
CA GLU A 99 -11.54 -1.20 10.70
C GLU A 99 -12.61 -1.69 9.73
N ASN A 100 -12.95 -0.90 8.72
CA ASN A 100 -13.93 -1.28 7.70
C ASN A 100 -13.37 -2.21 6.61
N GLY A 101 -12.13 -2.70 6.71
CA GLY A 101 -11.52 -3.60 5.73
C GLY A 101 -11.27 -2.96 4.36
N ALA A 102 -11.58 -1.67 4.18
CA ALA A 102 -11.37 -0.97 2.91
C ALA A 102 -9.89 -0.93 2.52
N TRP A 103 -9.01 -0.71 3.49
CA TRP A 103 -7.58 -0.73 3.28
C TRP A 103 -7.06 -2.12 2.88
N GLY A 104 -7.54 -3.18 3.55
CA GLY A 104 -7.18 -4.57 3.24
C GLY A 104 -7.61 -4.96 1.83
N THR A 105 -8.86 -4.65 1.45
CA THR A 105 -9.38 -4.89 0.11
C THR A 105 -8.61 -4.08 -0.95
N TRP A 106 -8.33 -2.81 -0.70
CA TRP A 106 -7.56 -1.98 -1.63
C TRP A 106 -6.13 -2.51 -1.84
N ARG A 107 -5.47 -2.96 -0.77
CA ARG A 107 -4.07 -3.41 -0.82
C ARG A 107 -3.92 -4.84 -1.34
N HIS A 108 -4.82 -5.74 -1.00
CA HIS A 108 -4.68 -7.18 -1.23
C HIS A 108 -5.80 -7.78 -2.09
N GLY A 109 -6.82 -6.99 -2.45
CA GLY A 109 -7.90 -7.43 -3.34
C GLY A 109 -8.68 -8.63 -2.81
N LEU A 110 -8.91 -9.59 -3.70
CA LEU A 110 -9.63 -10.84 -3.39
C LEU A 110 -8.94 -11.68 -2.32
N ALA A 111 -7.61 -11.69 -2.26
CA ALA A 111 -6.88 -12.46 -1.26
C ALA A 111 -7.26 -12.05 0.17
N TYR A 112 -7.46 -10.75 0.40
CA TYR A 112 -7.95 -10.26 1.68
C TYR A 112 -9.38 -10.74 1.97
N GLN A 113 -10.28 -10.67 0.99
CA GLN A 113 -11.68 -11.07 1.17
C GLN A 113 -11.83 -12.57 1.43
N PHE A 114 -10.98 -13.39 0.81
CA PHE A 114 -11.02 -14.85 0.98
C PHE A 114 -10.53 -15.29 2.36
N THR A 115 -9.67 -14.51 3.01
CA THR A 115 -9.08 -14.82 4.30
C THR A 115 -9.69 -14.09 5.48
N ASN A 116 -10.49 -13.05 5.24
CA ASN A 116 -11.05 -12.20 6.29
C ASN A 116 -12.43 -12.71 6.73
N ALA A 117 -12.63 -12.84 8.05
CA ALA A 117 -13.86 -13.32 8.66
C ALA A 117 -15.09 -12.42 8.41
N ASP A 118 -14.88 -11.15 8.00
CA ASP A 118 -15.96 -10.23 7.66
C ASP A 118 -16.64 -10.56 6.33
N TYR A 119 -16.10 -11.52 5.57
CA TYR A 119 -16.63 -11.93 4.28
C TYR A 119 -17.05 -13.40 4.33
N ALA A 120 -18.28 -13.67 3.93
CA ALA A 120 -18.72 -15.03 3.63
C ALA A 120 -18.21 -15.40 2.25
N LEU A 121 -17.56 -16.56 2.14
CA LEU A 121 -17.10 -17.15 0.90
C LEU A 121 -18.07 -18.25 0.46
N THR A 122 -18.49 -18.19 -0.79
CA THR A 122 -19.27 -19.23 -1.44
C THR A 122 -18.50 -19.79 -2.63
N TYR A 123 -18.68 -21.06 -2.89
CA TYR A 123 -18.06 -21.82 -3.95
C TYR A 123 -19.13 -22.51 -4.80
N GLU A 124 -18.97 -22.44 -6.12
CA GLU A 124 -19.86 -23.08 -7.07
C GLU A 124 -19.05 -23.59 -8.26
N GLU A 125 -19.25 -24.87 -8.64
CA GLU A 125 -18.72 -25.40 -9.89
C GLU A 125 -19.52 -24.85 -11.07
N ILE A 126 -18.83 -24.41 -12.11
CA ILE A 126 -19.47 -23.91 -13.33
C ILE A 126 -19.55 -25.08 -14.32
N PRO A 127 -20.76 -25.57 -14.62
CA PRO A 127 -20.92 -26.67 -15.58
C PRO A 127 -20.59 -26.19 -17.00
N GLY A 128 -19.85 -27.00 -17.73
CA GLY A 128 -19.52 -26.70 -19.12
C GLY A 128 -18.03 -26.85 -19.43
N SER A 129 -17.72 -26.52 -20.66
CA SER A 129 -16.36 -26.48 -21.19
C SER A 129 -16.21 -25.32 -22.16
N TRP A 130 -15.00 -24.76 -22.20
CA TRP A 130 -14.66 -23.58 -22.98
C TRP A 130 -13.49 -23.89 -23.88
N SER A 131 -13.64 -23.60 -25.15
CA SER A 131 -12.63 -23.91 -26.16
C SER A 131 -12.09 -22.65 -26.78
N LEU A 132 -10.81 -22.67 -27.12
CA LEU A 132 -10.16 -21.63 -27.92
C LEU A 132 -9.09 -22.24 -28.81
N GLU A 133 -8.73 -21.50 -29.85
CA GLU A 133 -7.66 -21.89 -30.78
C GLU A 133 -6.34 -21.23 -30.38
N LEU A 134 -5.29 -22.04 -30.29
CA LEU A 134 -3.92 -21.60 -30.06
C LEU A 134 -3.12 -21.74 -31.36
N ASP A 135 -2.40 -20.69 -31.72
CA ASP A 135 -1.43 -20.73 -32.83
C ASP A 135 -0.07 -21.16 -32.24
N LEU A 136 0.40 -22.32 -32.68
CA LEU A 136 1.70 -22.86 -32.26
C LEU A 136 2.86 -22.36 -33.13
N LYS A 137 2.58 -21.62 -34.23
CA LYS A 137 3.61 -20.97 -35.09
C LYS A 137 3.91 -19.55 -34.63
N ASP A 138 2.90 -18.88 -34.08
CA ASP A 138 3.04 -17.53 -33.50
C ASP A 138 2.54 -17.56 -32.04
N LEU A 139 3.43 -17.95 -31.13
CA LEU A 139 3.10 -18.15 -29.73
C LEU A 139 2.66 -16.87 -29.03
N GLU A 140 3.27 -15.74 -29.39
CA GLU A 140 2.96 -14.43 -28.80
C GLU A 140 1.54 -13.94 -29.16
N SER A 141 1.03 -14.32 -30.33
CA SER A 141 -0.34 -13.97 -30.78
C SER A 141 -1.46 -14.56 -29.90
N ASN A 142 -1.13 -15.53 -29.06
CA ASN A 142 -2.11 -16.15 -28.18
C ASN A 142 -2.38 -15.36 -26.91
N ALA A 143 -1.45 -14.51 -26.48
CA ALA A 143 -1.61 -13.72 -25.26
C ALA A 143 -2.85 -12.81 -25.35
N GLY A 144 -3.65 -12.81 -24.27
CA GLY A 144 -4.89 -12.03 -24.20
C GLY A 144 -6.12 -12.69 -24.85
N LYS A 145 -6.00 -13.85 -25.52
CA LYS A 145 -7.18 -14.58 -26.00
C LYS A 145 -8.08 -14.96 -24.83
N VAL A 146 -9.38 -14.73 -25.00
CA VAL A 146 -10.38 -14.96 -23.95
C VAL A 146 -10.81 -16.43 -23.99
N LEU A 147 -10.60 -17.13 -22.87
CA LEU A 147 -11.14 -18.48 -22.66
C LEU A 147 -12.56 -18.42 -22.06
N TYR A 148 -12.74 -17.55 -21.08
CA TYR A 148 -14.00 -17.38 -20.34
C TYR A 148 -14.23 -15.90 -20.04
N GLU A 149 -15.47 -15.48 -20.14
CA GLU A 149 -15.92 -14.16 -19.67
C GLU A 149 -17.41 -14.24 -19.31
N ASP A 150 -17.79 -13.58 -18.23
CA ASP A 150 -19.18 -13.52 -17.79
C ASP A 150 -19.68 -12.07 -17.60
N ASP A 151 -20.97 -11.95 -17.32
CA ASP A 151 -21.66 -10.67 -17.12
C ASP A 151 -21.23 -9.93 -15.85
N THR A 152 -20.56 -10.61 -14.91
CA THR A 152 -20.03 -9.98 -13.70
C THR A 152 -18.66 -9.34 -13.94
N GLY A 153 -18.01 -9.61 -15.06
CA GLY A 153 -16.68 -9.14 -15.43
C GLY A 153 -15.54 -10.06 -15.02
N CYS A 154 -15.84 -11.25 -14.51
CA CYS A 154 -14.82 -12.28 -14.30
C CYS A 154 -14.36 -12.81 -15.66
N ARG A 155 -13.04 -12.94 -15.84
CA ARG A 155 -12.44 -13.37 -17.11
C ARG A 155 -11.30 -14.34 -16.87
N ILE A 156 -11.10 -15.26 -17.82
CA ILE A 156 -9.91 -16.09 -17.93
C ILE A 156 -9.30 -15.83 -19.30
N LEU A 157 -8.06 -15.40 -19.30
CA LEU A 157 -7.31 -15.08 -20.53
C LEU A 157 -6.12 -16.02 -20.65
N VAL A 158 -5.67 -16.25 -21.87
CA VAL A 158 -4.35 -16.81 -22.12
C VAL A 158 -3.31 -15.78 -21.71
N ASP A 159 -2.46 -16.13 -20.75
CA ASP A 159 -1.35 -15.28 -20.29
C ASP A 159 -0.14 -15.46 -21.19
N ALA A 160 0.24 -16.72 -21.45
CA ALA A 160 1.33 -17.05 -22.33
C ALA A 160 1.15 -18.46 -22.94
N VAL A 161 1.76 -18.68 -24.08
CA VAL A 161 2.06 -20.00 -24.63
C VAL A 161 3.57 -20.06 -24.85
N ASP A 162 4.21 -21.06 -24.23
CA ASP A 162 5.66 -21.24 -24.27
C ASP A 162 6.04 -22.55 -24.93
N GLU A 163 7.16 -22.60 -25.62
CA GLU A 163 7.80 -23.80 -26.10
C GLU A 163 9.09 -24.04 -25.31
N ASN A 164 9.08 -25.01 -24.37
CA ASN A 164 10.24 -25.31 -23.54
C ASN A 164 11.30 -26.14 -24.27
N ARG A 165 10.86 -27.01 -25.19
CA ARG A 165 11.68 -27.80 -26.10
C ARG A 165 10.92 -27.94 -27.41
N PRO A 166 11.60 -28.20 -28.52
CA PRO A 166 10.93 -28.41 -29.80
C PRO A 166 9.74 -29.37 -29.69
N GLY A 167 8.54 -28.88 -30.02
CA GLY A 167 7.29 -29.62 -29.92
C GLY A 167 6.74 -29.84 -28.49
N GLU A 168 7.33 -29.25 -27.46
CA GLU A 168 6.84 -29.30 -26.07
C GLU A 168 6.30 -27.94 -25.63
N TYR A 169 5.02 -27.75 -25.80
CA TYR A 169 4.34 -26.50 -25.48
C TYR A 169 3.70 -26.50 -24.11
N GLN A 170 3.56 -25.31 -23.52
CA GLN A 170 2.79 -25.05 -22.30
C GLN A 170 1.86 -23.87 -22.57
N VAL A 171 0.66 -23.92 -22.01
CA VAL A 171 -0.28 -22.79 -22.01
C VAL A 171 -0.55 -22.38 -20.58
N TRP A 172 -0.49 -21.07 -20.34
CA TRP A 172 -0.80 -20.46 -19.07
C TRP A 172 -2.03 -19.59 -19.19
N PHE A 173 -2.94 -19.75 -18.25
CA PHE A 173 -4.16 -18.96 -18.13
C PHE A 173 -4.08 -18.09 -16.89
N ARG A 174 -4.56 -16.88 -17.02
CA ARG A 174 -4.72 -15.94 -15.94
C ARG A 174 -6.18 -15.67 -15.68
N SER A 175 -6.61 -15.89 -14.45
CA SER A 175 -7.95 -15.55 -13.97
C SER A 175 -7.97 -14.12 -13.46
N HIS A 176 -8.95 -13.36 -13.91
CA HIS A 176 -9.25 -12.01 -13.46
C HIS A 176 -10.63 -11.98 -12.83
N GLY A 177 -10.69 -11.68 -11.56
CA GLY A 177 -11.91 -11.48 -10.82
C GLY A 177 -12.25 -10.01 -10.65
N VAL A 178 -13.38 -9.78 -10.02
CA VAL A 178 -13.85 -8.45 -9.64
C VAL A 178 -13.95 -8.37 -8.13
N TYR A 179 -13.62 -7.22 -7.56
CA TYR A 179 -13.72 -7.03 -6.12
C TYR A 179 -14.02 -5.57 -5.78
N GLY A 180 -14.71 -5.41 -4.67
CA GLY A 180 -15.06 -4.12 -4.11
C GLY A 180 -15.31 -4.26 -2.61
N ARG A 181 -15.76 -3.20 -1.97
CA ARG A 181 -15.98 -3.19 -0.52
C ARG A 181 -17.01 -4.21 -0.04
N GLU A 182 -18.04 -4.44 -0.81
CA GLU A 182 -19.19 -5.30 -0.44
C GLU A 182 -18.93 -6.78 -0.73
N GLY A 183 -17.90 -7.08 -1.49
CA GLY A 183 -17.50 -8.42 -1.90
C GLY A 183 -16.86 -8.44 -3.28
N GLY A 184 -16.69 -9.63 -3.81
CA GLY A 184 -16.09 -9.87 -5.11
C GLY A 184 -16.42 -11.25 -5.65
N ALA A 185 -15.93 -11.51 -6.85
CA ALA A 185 -16.04 -12.82 -7.48
C ALA A 185 -14.77 -13.13 -8.29
N LEU A 186 -14.47 -14.41 -8.41
CA LEU A 186 -13.39 -14.95 -9.23
C LEU A 186 -13.85 -16.22 -9.88
N VAL A 187 -13.62 -16.36 -11.18
CA VAL A 187 -13.72 -17.63 -11.88
C VAL A 187 -12.33 -18.15 -12.17
N SER A 188 -12.04 -19.38 -11.79
CA SER A 188 -10.71 -19.95 -11.95
C SER A 188 -10.76 -21.46 -12.18
N GLY A 189 -9.69 -21.98 -12.76
CA GLY A 189 -9.39 -23.42 -12.81
C GLY A 189 -8.77 -23.95 -11.51
N CYS A 190 -8.44 -23.07 -10.55
CA CYS A 190 -7.91 -23.48 -9.26
C CYS A 190 -8.98 -23.37 -8.19
N GLN A 191 -9.09 -24.36 -7.34
CA GLN A 191 -9.82 -24.29 -6.09
C GLN A 191 -8.84 -23.93 -4.98
N SER A 192 -9.28 -23.05 -4.07
CA SER A 192 -8.53 -22.77 -2.85
C SER A 192 -9.29 -23.37 -1.69
N GLN A 193 -8.74 -24.42 -1.08
CA GLN A 193 -9.35 -25.04 0.09
C GLN A 193 -8.69 -24.54 1.38
N PRO A 194 -9.48 -24.22 2.42
CA PRO A 194 -8.93 -23.86 3.71
C PRO A 194 -8.28 -25.10 4.34
N VAL A 195 -7.00 -25.02 4.66
CA VAL A 195 -6.29 -26.06 5.41
C VAL A 195 -6.43 -25.78 6.92
N ASP A 196 -6.35 -24.51 7.30
CA ASP A 196 -6.63 -24.00 8.65
C ASP A 196 -7.17 -22.55 8.57
N LYS A 197 -7.32 -21.90 9.73
CA LYS A 197 -7.89 -20.52 9.80
C LYS A 197 -7.12 -19.48 8.97
N ASN A 198 -5.86 -19.75 8.63
CA ASN A 198 -4.99 -18.77 7.94
C ASN A 198 -4.26 -19.35 6.72
N THR A 199 -4.43 -20.63 6.44
CA THR A 199 -3.70 -21.34 5.37
C THR A 199 -4.67 -21.89 4.35
N TRP A 200 -4.46 -21.52 3.10
CA TRP A 200 -5.22 -22.02 1.97
C TRP A 200 -4.28 -22.81 1.06
N SER A 201 -4.66 -24.02 0.72
CA SER A 201 -3.96 -24.82 -0.28
C SER A 201 -4.68 -24.65 -1.62
N PRO A 202 -4.00 -24.13 -2.64
CA PRO A 202 -4.55 -24.20 -3.98
C PRO A 202 -4.55 -25.65 -4.47
N ASP A 203 -5.58 -26.01 -5.22
CA ASP A 203 -5.68 -27.27 -5.94
C ASP A 203 -6.19 -26.98 -7.35
N LEU A 204 -5.72 -27.72 -8.35
CA LEU A 204 -6.14 -27.56 -9.73
C LEU A 204 -7.39 -28.41 -9.99
N SER A 205 -8.53 -27.76 -10.13
CA SER A 205 -9.80 -28.43 -10.48
C SER A 205 -10.02 -28.53 -11.98
N ALA A 206 -9.42 -27.60 -12.74
CA ALA A 206 -9.56 -27.59 -14.19
C ALA A 206 -8.78 -28.75 -14.84
N SER A 207 -9.34 -29.21 -15.93
CA SER A 207 -8.69 -30.15 -16.88
C SER A 207 -8.65 -29.54 -18.26
N LEU A 208 -7.64 -29.88 -19.05
CA LEU A 208 -7.49 -29.44 -20.42
C LEU A 208 -7.36 -30.62 -21.34
N THR A 209 -8.09 -30.57 -22.46
CA THR A 209 -7.92 -31.47 -23.60
C THR A 209 -7.48 -30.68 -24.83
N VAL A 210 -6.73 -31.36 -25.69
CA VAL A 210 -6.35 -30.87 -27.02
C VAL A 210 -7.07 -31.67 -28.07
N SER A 211 -7.74 -31.01 -29.00
CA SER A 211 -8.36 -31.69 -30.15
C SER A 211 -7.29 -31.99 -31.18
N ALA A 212 -7.02 -33.29 -31.37
CA ALA A 212 -6.06 -33.81 -32.34
C ALA A 212 -6.61 -35.04 -33.05
N ASP A 213 -6.51 -35.04 -34.35
CA ASP A 213 -6.93 -36.18 -35.21
C ASP A 213 -8.41 -36.61 -34.97
N GLY A 214 -9.27 -35.58 -34.70
CA GLY A 214 -10.71 -35.79 -34.48
C GLY A 214 -11.07 -36.35 -33.10
N ARG A 215 -10.13 -36.41 -32.16
CA ARG A 215 -10.33 -36.82 -30.76
C ARG A 215 -9.84 -35.76 -29.79
N ASP A 216 -10.50 -35.63 -28.66
CA ASP A 216 -10.09 -34.77 -27.55
C ASP A 216 -9.21 -35.56 -26.59
N LEU A 217 -7.95 -35.20 -26.54
CA LEU A 217 -6.90 -35.90 -25.81
C LEU A 217 -6.51 -35.12 -24.55
N PRO A 218 -6.49 -35.78 -23.37
CA PRO A 218 -6.17 -35.12 -22.11
C PRO A 218 -4.70 -34.69 -22.04
N CYS A 219 -4.48 -33.55 -21.39
CA CYS A 219 -3.18 -33.00 -21.10
C CYS A 219 -2.91 -32.93 -19.59
N THR A 220 -1.64 -32.83 -19.20
CA THR A 220 -1.25 -32.79 -17.79
C THR A 220 -1.08 -31.34 -17.30
N ALA A 221 -1.31 -31.14 -16.01
CA ALA A 221 -1.04 -29.84 -15.37
C ALA A 221 0.44 -29.47 -15.47
N ALA A 222 0.72 -28.21 -15.76
CA ALA A 222 2.05 -27.62 -15.70
C ALA A 222 2.31 -26.93 -14.36
N GLY A 223 1.29 -26.28 -13.81
CA GLY A 223 1.36 -25.62 -12.52
C GLY A 223 0.15 -24.74 -12.26
N TYR A 224 0.08 -24.22 -11.05
CA TYR A 224 -0.97 -23.32 -10.63
C TYR A 224 -0.52 -22.50 -9.42
N SER A 225 -1.21 -21.39 -9.14
CA SER A 225 -0.93 -20.53 -7.98
C SER A 225 -2.17 -20.31 -7.13
N GLY A 226 -1.95 -19.92 -5.88
CA GLY A 226 -2.97 -19.22 -5.09
C GLY A 226 -3.21 -17.80 -5.61
N LEU A 227 -3.93 -17.00 -4.85
CA LEU A 227 -4.23 -15.60 -5.17
C LEU A 227 -2.97 -14.73 -5.00
N ILE A 228 -2.10 -14.74 -6.00
CA ILE A 228 -0.86 -13.93 -6.02
C ILE A 228 -1.06 -12.53 -6.60
N TYR A 229 -2.14 -12.33 -7.36
CA TYR A 229 -2.58 -11.02 -7.86
C TYR A 229 -3.74 -10.50 -7.01
N GLN A 230 -3.94 -9.21 -7.00
CA GLN A 230 -5.06 -8.61 -6.29
C GLN A 230 -6.43 -9.10 -6.80
N ASP A 231 -6.51 -9.40 -8.07
CA ASP A 231 -7.73 -9.76 -8.80
C ASP A 231 -7.82 -11.25 -9.19
N GLY A 232 -6.78 -12.08 -8.90
CA GLY A 232 -6.86 -13.48 -9.26
C GLY A 232 -5.58 -14.28 -9.13
N ASN A 233 -5.53 -15.35 -9.90
CA ASN A 233 -4.49 -16.36 -9.90
C ASN A 233 -4.13 -16.81 -11.31
N PHE A 234 -3.21 -17.75 -11.45
CA PHE A 234 -2.92 -18.40 -12.71
C PHE A 234 -2.89 -19.93 -12.58
N PHE A 235 -3.10 -20.60 -13.69
CA PHE A 235 -2.95 -22.04 -13.84
C PHE A 235 -2.52 -22.36 -15.27
N GLY A 236 -1.86 -23.50 -15.45
CA GLY A 236 -1.34 -23.87 -16.74
C GLY A 236 -1.26 -25.38 -16.99
N PHE A 237 -1.13 -25.73 -18.25
CA PHE A 237 -1.06 -27.10 -18.71
C PHE A 237 0.09 -27.29 -19.70
N HIS A 238 0.70 -28.50 -19.62
CA HIS A 238 1.54 -28.97 -20.69
C HIS A 238 0.65 -29.39 -21.85
N LEU A 239 0.88 -28.88 -23.04
CA LEU A 239 0.22 -29.34 -24.26
C LEU A 239 0.88 -30.64 -24.74
N ASN A 240 0.69 -31.68 -23.96
CA ASN A 240 1.26 -33.01 -24.16
C ASN A 240 0.15 -34.06 -24.24
N PRO A 241 -0.74 -33.95 -25.25
CA PRO A 241 -1.89 -34.85 -25.34
C PRO A 241 -1.48 -36.29 -25.35
N ARG A 242 -2.20 -37.10 -24.60
CA ARG A 242 -1.99 -38.55 -24.51
C ARG A 242 -3.21 -39.28 -24.98
N ASP A 243 -2.96 -40.32 -25.79
CA ASP A 243 -4.01 -41.26 -26.16
C ASP A 243 -4.45 -42.04 -24.92
N PRO A 244 -5.73 -41.97 -24.52
CA PRO A 244 -6.21 -42.65 -23.33
C PRO A 244 -6.19 -44.18 -23.45
N ASP A 245 -6.20 -44.72 -24.66
CA ASP A 245 -6.22 -46.15 -24.89
C ASP A 245 -4.83 -46.78 -24.84
N THR A 246 -3.82 -46.09 -25.38
CA THR A 246 -2.44 -46.60 -25.46
C THR A 246 -1.50 -45.95 -24.43
N GLY A 247 -1.85 -44.77 -23.91
CA GLY A 247 -1.00 -43.96 -23.04
C GLY A 247 0.10 -43.19 -23.79
N ASP A 248 0.17 -43.34 -25.10
CA ASP A 248 1.20 -42.75 -25.94
C ASP A 248 0.99 -41.23 -26.07
N ARG A 249 2.09 -40.53 -26.20
CA ARG A 249 2.09 -39.08 -26.47
C ARG A 249 1.78 -38.80 -27.93
N VAL A 250 0.86 -37.91 -28.18
CA VAL A 250 0.56 -37.40 -29.53
C VAL A 250 1.36 -36.11 -29.75
N SER A 251 2.25 -36.08 -30.76
CA SER A 251 3.06 -34.93 -31.08
C SER A 251 2.21 -33.82 -31.66
N LEU A 252 2.47 -32.60 -31.18
CA LEU A 252 1.93 -31.35 -31.77
C LEU A 252 2.95 -30.62 -32.65
N GLU A 253 4.14 -31.21 -32.83
CA GLU A 253 5.19 -30.62 -33.67
C GLU A 253 4.71 -30.45 -35.13
N GLY A 254 4.95 -29.25 -35.68
CA GLY A 254 4.54 -28.91 -37.06
C GLY A 254 3.07 -28.60 -37.24
N ARG A 255 2.23 -28.73 -36.22
CA ARG A 255 0.84 -28.26 -36.24
C ARG A 255 0.82 -26.74 -36.16
N GLY A 256 0.01 -26.09 -37.02
CA GLY A 256 -0.11 -24.62 -37.01
C GLY A 256 -1.01 -24.13 -35.88
N THR A 257 -2.24 -24.67 -35.89
CA THR A 257 -3.27 -24.29 -34.89
C THR A 257 -3.80 -25.54 -34.21
N VAL A 258 -4.07 -25.43 -32.92
CA VAL A 258 -4.70 -26.49 -32.12
C VAL A 258 -5.86 -25.92 -31.33
N THR A 259 -6.94 -26.67 -31.20
CA THR A 259 -8.05 -26.31 -30.31
C THR A 259 -7.80 -26.93 -28.94
N VAL A 260 -7.83 -26.09 -27.92
CA VAL A 260 -7.80 -26.52 -26.52
C VAL A 260 -9.15 -26.31 -25.89
N THR A 261 -9.58 -27.25 -25.05
CA THR A 261 -10.83 -27.18 -24.31
C THR A 261 -10.54 -27.35 -22.82
N VAL A 262 -10.99 -26.39 -22.04
CA VAL A 262 -10.86 -26.37 -20.56
C VAL A 262 -12.22 -26.64 -19.94
N SER A 263 -12.26 -27.52 -18.93
CA SER A 263 -13.44 -27.81 -18.11
C SER A 263 -13.08 -27.80 -16.62
N GLY A 264 -14.07 -27.89 -15.74
CA GLY A 264 -13.82 -27.90 -14.27
C GLY A 264 -13.50 -26.53 -13.71
N LEU A 265 -14.04 -25.47 -14.31
CA LEU A 265 -13.94 -24.11 -13.76
C LEU A 265 -14.87 -23.96 -12.56
N SER A 266 -14.45 -23.13 -11.62
CA SER A 266 -15.20 -22.84 -10.40
C SER A 266 -15.32 -21.36 -10.17
N ARG A 267 -16.47 -20.95 -9.64
CA ARG A 267 -16.74 -19.59 -9.19
C ARG A 267 -16.59 -19.49 -7.68
N PHE A 268 -15.83 -18.54 -7.24
CA PHE A 268 -15.75 -18.08 -5.87
C PHE A 268 -16.44 -16.74 -5.77
N SER A 269 -17.29 -16.56 -4.77
CA SER A 269 -17.93 -15.27 -4.52
C SER A 269 -17.78 -14.91 -3.06
N THR A 270 -17.41 -13.68 -2.79
CA THR A 270 -17.34 -13.14 -1.44
C THR A 270 -18.43 -12.13 -1.24
N ARG A 271 -19.04 -12.14 -0.06
CA ARG A 271 -20.05 -11.17 0.35
C ARG A 271 -19.74 -10.71 1.76
N ARG A 272 -19.73 -9.43 1.98
CA ARG A 272 -19.53 -8.86 3.31
C ARG A 272 -20.69 -9.21 4.23
N THR A 273 -20.42 -9.73 5.42
CA THR A 273 -21.41 -10.19 6.40
C THR A 273 -21.63 -9.19 7.53
N SER A 274 -20.65 -8.32 7.81
CA SER A 274 -20.69 -7.38 8.93
C SER A 274 -20.01 -6.06 8.54
N TYR A 275 -20.63 -4.95 8.93
CA TYR A 275 -20.03 -3.60 8.87
C TYR A 275 -19.29 -3.24 10.17
N TRP A 276 -19.60 -3.95 11.25
CA TRP A 276 -19.02 -3.81 12.57
C TRP A 276 -18.68 -5.23 13.01
N GLY A 277 -17.46 -5.47 13.40
CA GLY A 277 -16.98 -6.78 13.82
C GLY A 277 -17.92 -7.42 14.88
N PRO A 278 -17.81 -8.73 15.11
CA PRO A 278 -18.59 -9.40 16.14
C PRO A 278 -18.25 -8.77 17.49
N TYR A 279 -19.31 -8.32 18.21
CA TYR A 279 -19.22 -7.89 19.58
C TYR A 279 -18.77 -9.03 20.49
#